data_1c9888cdafedf0d24fee1211b430be82
#
_entry.id   1c9888cdafedf0d24fee1211b430be82
#
_cell.length_a   1.000
_cell.length_b   1.000
_cell.length_c   1.000
_cell.angle_alpha   90.00
_cell.angle_beta   90.00
_cell.angle_gamma   90.00
#
_symmetry.space_group_name_H-M   'P 1'
#
loop_
_entity.id
_entity.type
_entity.pdbx_description
1 polymer ?
#
loop_
_entity_poly.entity_id
_entity_poly.type
_entity_poly.pdbx_seq_one_letter_code
_entity_poly.pdbx_strand_id
1 'polypeptide(L)'
;MRKALTPPEARLWVGLKGLRRDGYHFRKQAPVRGYFLDFVCFEYRLILEVDGASHRTEQQAEHDRIRDAVFAREGFRTLRFENAAIRDNLHAVLTYIRDVLETSPPGPLTRSSLPMKGRES
;
A
#
# COMPACT_ATOMS: atom_id res chain seq x y z
N MET A 1 -10.09 -10.11 -15.15
CA MET A 1 -9.28 -11.28 -14.88
C MET A 1 -8.02 -10.94 -14.13
N ARG A 2 -7.70 -11.71 -13.13
CA ARG A 2 -6.58 -11.45 -12.27
C ARG A 2 -5.30 -12.03 -12.82
N LYS A 3 -4.23 -11.26 -12.74
CA LYS A 3 -2.92 -11.77 -13.12
C LYS A 3 -2.33 -12.56 -11.96
N ALA A 4 -1.47 -13.52 -12.32
CA ALA A 4 -0.68 -14.17 -11.29
C ALA A 4 0.30 -13.15 -10.72
N LEU A 5 0.65 -13.31 -9.45
CA LEU A 5 1.64 -12.45 -8.84
C LEU A 5 3.01 -12.72 -9.46
N THR A 6 3.77 -11.66 -9.70
CA THR A 6 5.17 -11.82 -10.10
C THR A 6 5.95 -12.37 -8.90
N PRO A 7 7.16 -12.92 -9.13
CA PRO A 7 7.95 -13.41 -7.98
C PRO A 7 8.17 -12.37 -6.89
N PRO A 8 8.53 -11.10 -7.18
CA PRO A 8 8.66 -10.13 -6.09
C PRO A 8 7.33 -9.88 -5.40
N GLU A 9 6.24 -9.81 -6.15
CA GLU A 9 4.93 -9.60 -5.53
C GLU A 9 4.56 -10.74 -4.62
N ALA A 10 4.81 -11.99 -5.06
CA ALA A 10 4.50 -13.15 -4.26
C ALA A 10 5.33 -13.17 -2.98
N ARG A 11 6.59 -12.78 -3.10
CA ARG A 11 7.49 -12.73 -1.96
C ARG A 11 7.01 -11.70 -0.94
N LEU A 12 6.63 -10.52 -1.42
CA LEU A 12 6.10 -9.50 -0.52
C LEU A 12 4.79 -9.97 0.12
N TRP A 13 3.94 -10.63 -0.65
CA TRP A 13 2.65 -11.10 -0.14
C TRP A 13 2.83 -12.07 1.04
N VAL A 14 3.80 -12.97 0.95
CA VAL A 14 4.07 -13.89 2.04
C VAL A 14 4.44 -13.12 3.30
N GLY A 15 5.27 -12.08 3.16
CA GLY A 15 5.61 -11.26 4.31
C GLY A 15 4.44 -10.50 4.88
N LEU A 16 3.58 -9.98 3.99
CA LEU A 16 2.41 -9.23 4.45
C LEU A 16 1.43 -10.11 5.19
N LYS A 17 1.31 -11.36 4.77
CA LYS A 17 0.44 -12.28 5.50
C LYS A 17 0.91 -12.49 6.94
N GLY A 18 2.21 -12.38 7.15
CA GLY A 18 2.75 -12.48 8.50
C GLY A 18 2.32 -11.33 9.39
N LEU A 19 2.01 -10.19 8.82
CA LEU A 19 1.59 -9.02 9.61
C LEU A 19 0.16 -9.16 10.15
N ARG A 20 -0.58 -10.13 9.67
CA ARG A 20 -1.94 -10.36 10.18
C ARG A 20 -1.96 -10.59 11.68
N ARG A 21 -0.93 -11.24 12.18
CA ARG A 21 -0.86 -11.51 13.61
C ARG A 21 -0.88 -10.25 14.43
N ASP A 22 -0.40 -9.16 13.83
CA ASP A 22 -0.32 -7.88 14.50
C ASP A 22 -1.51 -7.00 14.17
N GLY A 23 -2.48 -7.54 13.45
CA GLY A 23 -3.70 -6.79 13.15
C GLY A 23 -3.67 -6.04 11.84
N TYR A 24 -2.66 -6.26 11.01
CA TYR A 24 -2.55 -5.55 9.73
C TYR A 24 -2.95 -6.49 8.61
N HIS A 25 -4.11 -6.23 8.03
CA HIS A 25 -4.68 -7.11 7.00
C HIS A 25 -4.57 -6.46 5.64
N PHE A 26 -3.80 -7.08 4.77
CA PHE A 26 -3.63 -6.60 3.40
C PHE A 26 -4.41 -7.46 2.43
N ARG A 27 -4.91 -6.83 1.38
CA ARG A 27 -5.51 -7.52 0.25
C ARG A 27 -4.61 -7.36 -0.95
N LYS A 28 -4.57 -8.39 -1.78
CA LYS A 28 -3.76 -8.34 -2.99
C LYS A 28 -4.65 -8.10 -4.19
N GLN A 29 -4.12 -7.35 -5.15
CA GLN A 29 -4.76 -7.10 -6.43
C GLN A 29 -6.21 -6.64 -6.26
N ALA A 30 -6.38 -5.61 -5.47
CA ALA A 30 -7.71 -5.11 -5.15
C ALA A 30 -8.16 -4.08 -6.18
N PRO A 31 -9.34 -4.27 -6.78
CA PRO A 31 -9.87 -3.25 -7.69
C PRO A 31 -10.55 -2.14 -6.90
N VAL A 32 -10.06 -0.92 -7.06
CA VAL A 32 -10.61 0.23 -6.37
C VAL A 32 -10.64 1.38 -7.36
N ARG A 33 -11.82 1.94 -7.59
CA ARG A 33 -12.00 3.12 -8.42
C ARG A 33 -11.43 2.96 -9.83
N GLY A 34 -11.56 1.76 -10.39
CA GLY A 34 -11.07 1.51 -11.74
C GLY A 34 -9.59 1.20 -11.83
N TYR A 35 -8.90 1.20 -10.70
CA TYR A 35 -7.49 0.83 -10.64
C TYR A 35 -7.34 -0.49 -9.93
N PHE A 36 -6.29 -1.22 -10.28
CA PHE A 36 -5.92 -2.41 -9.53
C PHE A 36 -4.73 -2.07 -8.65
N LEU A 37 -4.92 -2.19 -7.36
CA LEU A 37 -3.86 -1.92 -6.39
C LEU A 37 -3.16 -3.23 -6.08
N ASP A 38 -1.81 -3.21 -6.11
CA ASP A 38 -1.08 -4.44 -5.84
C ASP A 38 -1.42 -4.99 -4.47
N PHE A 39 -1.30 -4.15 -3.45
CA PHE A 39 -1.65 -4.53 -2.08
C PHE A 39 -2.25 -3.32 -1.39
N VAL A 40 -3.25 -3.55 -0.56
CA VAL A 40 -3.87 -2.45 0.16
C VAL A 40 -4.33 -2.90 1.53
N CYS A 41 -4.07 -2.07 2.52
CA CYS A 41 -4.62 -2.23 3.86
C CYS A 41 -5.65 -1.13 4.05
N PHE A 42 -6.91 -1.47 3.91
CA PHE A 42 -7.99 -0.48 3.94
C PHE A 42 -8.10 0.19 5.29
N GLU A 43 -7.91 -0.56 6.35
CA GLU A 43 -8.06 -0.01 7.68
C GLU A 43 -7.07 1.13 7.95
N TYR A 44 -5.86 1.00 7.44
CA TYR A 44 -4.82 2.00 7.66
C TYR A 44 -4.62 2.89 6.43
N ARG A 45 -5.41 2.66 5.39
CA ARG A 45 -5.37 3.44 4.14
C ARG A 45 -3.97 3.48 3.56
N LEU A 46 -3.37 2.30 3.49
CA LEU A 46 -2.02 2.17 2.97
C LEU A 46 -2.03 1.30 1.72
N ILE A 47 -1.47 1.84 0.64
CA ILE A 47 -1.34 1.15 -0.62
C ILE A 47 0.13 0.83 -0.84
N LEU A 48 0.41 -0.40 -1.27
CA LEU A 48 1.77 -0.81 -1.62
C LEU A 48 1.80 -1.18 -3.08
N GLU A 49 2.81 -0.66 -3.80
CA GLU A 49 2.97 -0.94 -5.22
C GLU A 49 4.37 -1.48 -5.45
N VAL A 50 4.46 -2.52 -6.26
CA VAL A 50 5.74 -3.10 -6.63
C VAL A 50 6.07 -2.65 -8.04
N ASP A 51 7.18 -1.95 -8.18
CA ASP A 51 7.58 -1.38 -9.45
C ASP A 51 8.63 -2.27 -10.09
N GLY A 52 8.25 -2.96 -11.14
CA GLY A 52 9.16 -3.86 -11.82
C GLY A 52 9.89 -3.24 -12.99
N ALA A 53 9.50 -2.04 -13.37
CA ALA A 53 10.09 -1.41 -14.54
C ALA A 53 11.26 -0.55 -14.15
N SER A 54 12.38 -0.75 -14.81
CA SER A 54 13.52 0.11 -14.60
C SER A 54 13.36 1.42 -15.35
N HIS A 55 12.51 1.43 -16.38
CA HIS A 55 12.26 2.64 -17.17
C HIS A 55 10.77 2.93 -17.18
N ARG A 56 10.42 4.15 -16.85
CA ARG A 56 9.03 4.56 -16.91
C ARG A 56 8.91 5.70 -17.90
N THR A 57 7.90 5.60 -18.75
CA THR A 57 7.62 6.68 -19.67
C THR A 57 7.01 7.85 -18.91
N GLU A 58 7.04 9.02 -19.52
CA GLU A 58 6.38 10.18 -18.93
C GLU A 58 4.89 9.94 -18.77
N GLN A 59 4.28 9.23 -19.71
CA GLN A 59 2.87 8.92 -19.63
C GLN A 59 2.57 8.05 -18.42
N GLN A 60 3.41 7.07 -18.15
CA GLN A 60 3.22 6.21 -17.00
C GLN A 60 3.39 6.97 -15.70
N ALA A 61 4.40 7.86 -15.65
CA ALA A 61 4.61 8.66 -14.46
C ALA A 61 3.43 9.60 -14.21
N GLU A 62 2.87 10.18 -15.28
CA GLU A 62 1.72 11.04 -15.14
C GLU A 62 0.50 10.27 -14.67
N HIS A 63 0.28 9.10 -15.24
CA HIS A 63 -0.82 8.25 -14.85
C HIS A 63 -0.74 7.90 -13.36
N ASP A 64 0.47 7.58 -12.91
CA ASP A 64 0.67 7.25 -11.50
C ASP A 64 0.43 8.43 -10.59
N ARG A 65 0.84 9.63 -11.04
CA ARG A 65 0.60 10.84 -10.25
C ARG A 65 -0.88 11.10 -10.08
N ILE A 66 -1.65 10.93 -11.16
CA ILE A 66 -3.09 11.14 -11.12
C ILE A 66 -3.74 10.13 -10.19
N ARG A 67 -3.33 8.87 -10.32
CA ARG A 67 -3.87 7.82 -9.47
C ARG A 67 -3.56 8.09 -8.00
N ASP A 68 -2.31 8.45 -7.71
CA ASP A 68 -1.92 8.72 -6.34
C ASP A 68 -2.71 9.88 -5.76
N ALA A 69 -2.99 10.91 -6.58
CA ALA A 69 -3.75 12.04 -6.12
C ALA A 69 -5.19 11.66 -5.79
N VAL A 70 -5.77 10.77 -6.61
CA VAL A 70 -7.12 10.29 -6.35
C VAL A 70 -7.20 9.63 -4.98
N PHE A 71 -6.25 8.75 -4.69
CA PHE A 71 -6.29 8.04 -3.43
C PHE A 71 -5.84 8.91 -2.25
N ALA A 72 -4.94 9.87 -2.51
CA ALA A 72 -4.53 10.78 -1.45
C ALA A 72 -5.70 11.61 -0.93
N ARG A 73 -6.62 11.98 -1.83
CA ARG A 73 -7.81 12.72 -1.41
C ARG A 73 -8.67 11.94 -0.44
N GLU A 74 -8.56 10.63 -0.50
CA GLU A 74 -9.34 9.78 0.39
C GLU A 74 -8.53 9.33 1.60
N GLY A 75 -7.37 9.94 1.80
CA GLY A 75 -6.55 9.65 2.95
C GLY A 75 -5.62 8.48 2.80
N PHE A 76 -5.51 7.92 1.59
CA PHE A 76 -4.59 6.83 1.36
C PHE A 76 -3.18 7.33 1.12
N ARG A 77 -2.23 6.52 1.54
CA ARG A 77 -0.81 6.75 1.32
C ARG A 77 -0.29 5.63 0.45
N THR A 78 0.55 5.95 -0.51
CA THR A 78 1.11 4.94 -1.42
C THR A 78 2.60 4.82 -1.19
N LEU A 79 3.05 3.60 -0.98
CA LEU A 79 4.48 3.29 -0.91
C LEU A 79 4.84 2.44 -2.11
N ARG A 80 5.96 2.76 -2.75
CA ARG A 80 6.45 2.01 -3.89
C ARG A 80 7.78 1.39 -3.58
N PHE A 81 7.91 0.14 -3.99
CA PHE A 81 9.15 -0.61 -3.78
C PHE A 81 9.59 -1.19 -5.12
N GLU A 82 10.87 -1.09 -5.40
CA GLU A 82 11.43 -1.71 -6.59
C GLU A 82 11.57 -3.20 -6.38
N ASN A 83 11.50 -3.95 -7.47
CA ASN A 83 11.69 -5.41 -7.41
C ASN A 83 12.98 -5.77 -6.68
N ALA A 84 14.05 -5.03 -6.96
CA ALA A 84 15.34 -5.32 -6.35
C ALA A 84 15.29 -5.19 -4.84
N ALA A 85 14.57 -4.20 -4.34
CA ALA A 85 14.48 -4.02 -2.89
C ALA A 85 13.79 -5.22 -2.24
N ILE A 86 12.73 -5.70 -2.86
CA ILE A 86 12.01 -6.85 -2.32
C ILE A 86 12.85 -8.11 -2.43
N ARG A 87 13.52 -8.27 -3.56
CA ARG A 87 14.34 -9.46 -3.78
C ARG A 87 15.50 -9.52 -2.80
N ASP A 88 16.17 -8.39 -2.59
CA ASP A 88 17.43 -8.38 -1.85
C ASP A 88 17.30 -7.94 -0.40
N ASN A 89 16.25 -7.19 -0.07
CA ASN A 89 16.10 -6.59 1.26
C ASN A 89 14.69 -6.70 1.79
N LEU A 90 14.07 -7.86 1.62
CA LEU A 90 12.68 -8.03 2.03
C LEU A 90 12.45 -7.69 3.49
N HIS A 91 13.39 -8.08 4.35
CA HIS A 91 13.23 -7.79 5.77
C HIS A 91 13.16 -6.29 6.02
N ALA A 92 14.03 -5.52 5.36
CA ALA A 92 14.00 -4.07 5.51
C ALA A 92 12.73 -3.47 4.97
N VAL A 93 12.21 -4.01 3.87
CA VAL A 93 10.96 -3.55 3.29
C VAL A 93 9.82 -3.76 4.29
N LEU A 94 9.74 -4.96 4.86
CA LEU A 94 8.68 -5.26 5.82
C LEU A 94 8.81 -4.44 7.10
N THR A 95 10.03 -4.20 7.54
CA THR A 95 10.25 -3.36 8.71
C THR A 95 9.75 -1.93 8.45
N TYR A 96 10.04 -1.41 7.27
CA TYR A 96 9.59 -0.08 6.91
C TYR A 96 8.06 -0.02 6.84
N ILE A 97 7.44 -1.03 6.24
CA ILE A 97 5.98 -1.08 6.17
C ILE A 97 5.38 -1.11 7.57
N ARG A 98 5.94 -1.94 8.45
CA ARG A 98 5.45 -2.02 9.82
C ARG A 98 5.59 -0.68 10.52
N ASP A 99 6.72 0.00 10.34
CA ASP A 99 6.91 1.32 10.94
C ASP A 99 5.83 2.29 10.48
N VAL A 100 5.54 2.30 9.19
CA VAL A 100 4.51 3.19 8.67
C VAL A 100 3.16 2.86 9.28
N LEU A 101 2.84 1.57 9.38
CA LEU A 101 1.57 1.16 9.97
C LEU A 101 1.47 1.55 11.44
N GLU A 102 2.54 1.38 12.18
CA GLU A 102 2.54 1.64 13.61
C GLU A 102 2.48 3.12 13.93
N THR A 103 2.94 3.96 13.02
CA THR A 103 2.90 5.40 13.23
C THR A 103 1.70 6.05 12.60
N SER A 104 0.87 5.27 11.91
CA SER A 104 -0.33 5.79 11.25
C SER A 104 -1.55 5.44 12.07
N PRO A 105 -2.47 6.40 12.26
CA PRO A 105 -3.71 6.05 12.95
C PRO A 105 -4.57 5.17 12.05
N PRO A 106 -5.43 4.36 12.61
CA PRO A 106 -6.41 3.64 11.80
C PRO A 106 -7.24 4.64 11.01
N GLY A 107 -7.86 4.17 9.95
CA GLY A 107 -8.71 5.03 9.15
C GLY A 107 -9.82 5.64 9.99
N PRO A 108 -10.38 6.77 9.53
CA PRO A 108 -11.43 7.45 10.31
C PRO A 108 -12.59 6.55 10.47
N LEU A 109 -12.89 6.45 11.58
CA LEU A 109 -14.00 5.60 11.85
C LEU A 109 -14.99 6.36 12.60
N THR A 110 -14.06 7.00 12.34
CA THR A 110 -14.28 7.64 12.71
C THR A 110 -14.81 8.32 12.94
N ARG A 111 -14.98 8.62 13.06
CA ARG A 111 -15.04 9.38 13.16
C ARG A 111 -15.26 9.96 13.07
N SER A 112 -15.32 10.19 13.09
CA SER A 112 -15.07 10.76 12.99
C SER A 112 -14.95 11.10 13.20
N SER A 113 -14.90 11.26 13.36
CA SER A 113 -14.30 11.59 13.47
C SER A 113 -14.12 11.92 13.77
N LEU A 114 -14.25 12.14 14.15
CA LEU A 114 -13.65 12.46 14.44
C LEU A 114 -13.45 12.87 14.68
N PRO A 115 -13.60 13.17 15.02
CA PRO A 115 -12.94 13.62 15.24
C PRO A 115 -12.64 13.94 15.46
N MET A 116 -12.63 14.18 15.75
CA MET A 116 -11.87 14.44 15.89
C MET A 116 -11.49 14.61 16.18
N LYS A 117 -11.72 14.67 16.39
CA LYS A 117 -10.92 14.75 16.66
C LYS A 117 -10.30 14.65 16.86
N GLY A 118 -10.81 14.70 17.08
CA GLY A 118 -9.78 14.57 17.19
C GLY A 118 -9.54 14.24 17.31
N ARG A 119 -9.63 14.48 17.71
CA ARG A 119 -9.07 14.16 17.83
C ARG A 119 -8.68 13.92 17.87
N GLU A 120 -9.04 14.03 18.07
CA GLU A 120 -8.47 13.79 18.00
C GLU A 120 -8.21 13.53 17.83
N SER A 121 -8.54 13.50 18.12
CA SER A 121 -8.03 13.36 17.86
C SER A 121 -7.74 13.36 17.81
#